data_78f82a4222fc135ab2e63758d59a373f
#
_entry.id   78f82a4222fc135ab2e63758d59a373f
#
_cell.length_a   1.000
_cell.length_b   1.000
_cell.length_c   1.000
_cell.angle_alpha   90.00
_cell.angle_beta   90.00
_cell.angle_gamma   90.00
#
_symmetry.space_group_name_H-M   'P 1'
#
loop_
_entity.id
_entity.type
_entity.pdbx_description
1 polymer ?
#
loop_
_entity_poly.entity_id
_entity_poly.type
_entity_poly.pdbx_seq_one_letter_code
_entity_poly.pdbx_strand_id
1 'polypeptide(L)'
;MQMSDVIADMLTRIRNANSAKHATVDIPASNMKKAIAQILVEEGYVKSYEVIDDGKQGTIRVTLKYQGNKQKVIRGLKRVSKPGLRIYAGCEDMPKVMNGLGIAIVSTSKGIMTDKKARALKVGGEVLCFVW
;
A
#
# COMPACT_ATOMS: atom_id res chain seq x y z
N MET A 1 -16.18 -11.21 -13.78
CA MET A 1 -16.16 -11.37 -12.33
C MET A 1 -15.70 -10.05 -11.69
N GLN A 2 -16.46 -9.54 -10.73
CA GLN A 2 -16.10 -8.31 -10.06
C GLN A 2 -15.12 -8.59 -8.92
N MET A 3 -14.11 -7.75 -8.82
CA MET A 3 -13.20 -7.80 -7.69
C MET A 3 -13.88 -7.19 -6.47
N SER A 4 -14.05 -7.96 -5.42
CA SER A 4 -14.65 -7.48 -4.18
C SER A 4 -13.66 -6.70 -3.30
N ASP A 5 -12.34 -6.89 -3.48
CA ASP A 5 -11.30 -6.21 -2.71
C ASP A 5 -10.19 -5.74 -3.64
N VAL A 6 -10.29 -4.49 -4.09
CA VAL A 6 -9.34 -3.92 -5.05
C VAL A 6 -7.98 -3.63 -4.40
N ILE A 7 -7.96 -3.41 -3.08
CA ILE A 7 -6.70 -3.21 -2.35
C ILE A 7 -5.95 -4.54 -2.24
N ALA A 8 -6.64 -5.62 -1.91
CA ALA A 8 -6.03 -6.95 -1.87
C ALA A 8 -5.47 -7.33 -3.24
N ASP A 9 -6.18 -6.99 -4.32
CA ASP A 9 -5.69 -7.21 -5.69
C ASP A 9 -4.40 -6.44 -5.93
N MET A 10 -4.35 -5.16 -5.54
CA MET A 10 -3.14 -4.35 -5.67
C MET A 10 -1.96 -4.97 -4.94
N LEU A 11 -2.16 -5.37 -3.68
CA LEU A 11 -1.10 -5.99 -2.88
C LEU A 11 -0.63 -7.31 -3.50
N THR A 12 -1.55 -8.11 -4.02
CA THR A 12 -1.23 -9.38 -4.67
C THR A 12 -0.41 -9.16 -5.94
N ARG A 13 -0.78 -8.17 -6.76
CA ARG A 13 -0.02 -7.83 -7.97
C ARG A 13 1.41 -7.41 -7.63
N ILE A 14 1.56 -6.56 -6.61
CA ILE A 14 2.89 -6.11 -6.17
C ILE A 14 3.69 -7.31 -5.63
N ARG A 15 3.07 -8.14 -4.80
CA ARG A 15 3.71 -9.32 -4.24
C ARG A 15 4.22 -10.28 -5.32
N ASN A 16 3.37 -10.57 -6.30
CA ASN A 16 3.72 -11.49 -7.38
C ASN A 16 4.84 -10.92 -8.26
N ALA A 17 4.76 -9.65 -8.63
CA ALA A 17 5.79 -8.98 -9.43
C ALA A 17 7.12 -8.93 -8.67
N ASN A 18 7.06 -8.67 -7.36
CA ASN A 18 8.24 -8.62 -6.50
C ASN A 18 8.91 -10.01 -6.40
N SER A 19 8.11 -11.06 -6.26
CA SER A 19 8.62 -12.43 -6.22
C SER A 19 9.23 -12.88 -7.54
N ALA A 20 8.64 -12.46 -8.66
CA ALA A 20 9.16 -12.75 -10.00
C ALA A 20 10.28 -11.79 -10.42
N LYS A 21 10.61 -10.82 -9.58
CA LYS A 21 11.67 -9.82 -9.80
C LYS A 21 11.42 -8.99 -11.05
N HIS A 22 10.16 -8.66 -11.33
CA HIS A 22 9.79 -7.77 -12.43
C HIS A 22 10.23 -6.34 -12.10
N ALA A 23 10.59 -5.58 -13.12
CA ALA A 23 10.96 -4.17 -12.94
C ALA A 23 9.75 -3.31 -12.59
N THR A 24 8.61 -3.59 -13.21
CA THR A 24 7.38 -2.83 -13.02
C THR A 24 6.18 -3.75 -12.85
N VAL A 25 5.09 -3.17 -12.31
CA VAL A 25 3.80 -3.84 -12.22
C VAL A 25 2.70 -2.83 -12.52
N ASP A 26 1.70 -3.27 -13.30
CA ASP A 26 0.56 -2.44 -13.68
C ASP A 26 -0.65 -2.79 -12.84
N ILE A 27 -1.33 -1.76 -12.34
CA ILE A 27 -2.46 -1.89 -11.42
C ILE A 27 -3.58 -0.99 -11.93
N PRO A 28 -4.84 -1.48 -12.05
CA PRO A 28 -5.94 -0.58 -12.40
C PRO A 28 -6.03 0.57 -11.41
N ALA A 29 -6.15 1.80 -11.91
CA ALA A 29 -6.06 2.99 -11.09
C ALA A 29 -7.33 3.28 -10.30
N SER A 30 -7.15 3.86 -9.12
CA SER A 30 -8.19 4.54 -8.35
C SER A 30 -7.50 5.55 -7.45
N ASN A 31 -8.26 6.51 -6.92
CA ASN A 31 -7.68 7.53 -6.06
C ASN A 31 -7.05 6.91 -4.81
N MET A 32 -7.69 5.92 -4.22
CA MET A 32 -7.15 5.23 -3.05
C MET A 32 -5.86 4.49 -3.38
N LYS A 33 -5.81 3.79 -4.50
CA LYS A 33 -4.60 3.05 -4.90
C LYS A 33 -3.45 3.99 -5.26
N LYS A 34 -3.76 5.17 -5.84
CA LYS A 34 -2.74 6.21 -6.09
C LYS A 34 -2.14 6.71 -4.78
N ALA A 35 -2.97 6.93 -3.77
CA ALA A 35 -2.50 7.37 -2.45
C ALA A 35 -1.62 6.31 -1.80
N ILE A 36 -1.98 5.04 -1.91
CA ILE A 36 -1.17 3.92 -1.40
C ILE A 36 0.18 3.87 -2.14
N ALA A 37 0.17 3.99 -3.46
CA ALA A 37 1.40 4.00 -4.25
C ALA A 37 2.33 5.15 -3.84
N GLN A 38 1.76 6.33 -3.60
CA GLN A 38 2.53 7.49 -3.15
C GLN A 38 3.20 7.22 -1.81
N ILE A 39 2.49 6.60 -0.88
CA ILE A 39 3.05 6.23 0.42
C ILE A 39 4.19 5.24 0.26
N LEU A 40 4.04 4.25 -0.60
CA LEU A 40 5.09 3.27 -0.84
C LEU A 40 6.36 3.91 -1.40
N VAL A 41 6.23 4.93 -2.24
CA VAL A 41 7.36 5.70 -2.74
C VAL A 41 8.01 6.50 -1.61
N GLU A 42 7.21 7.24 -0.85
CA GLU A 42 7.71 8.09 0.23
C GLU A 42 8.43 7.29 1.32
N GLU A 43 7.94 6.09 1.62
CA GLU A 43 8.53 5.22 2.63
C GLU A 43 9.67 4.35 2.09
N GLY A 44 9.99 4.49 0.80
CA GLY A 44 11.13 3.80 0.21
C GLY A 44 10.91 2.34 -0.13
N TYR A 45 9.67 1.88 -0.20
CA TYR A 45 9.35 0.49 -0.55
C TYR A 45 9.36 0.24 -2.05
N VAL A 46 9.01 1.26 -2.84
CA VAL A 46 9.09 1.19 -4.30
C VAL A 46 9.85 2.40 -4.81
N LYS A 47 10.36 2.30 -6.03
CA LYS A 47 11.21 3.36 -6.60
C LYS A 47 10.38 4.56 -7.05
N SER A 48 9.29 4.32 -7.77
CA SER A 48 8.43 5.37 -8.32
C SER A 48 7.12 4.77 -8.80
N TYR A 49 6.18 5.64 -9.14
CA TYR A 49 4.98 5.22 -9.87
C TYR A 49 4.59 6.31 -10.86
N GLU A 50 3.85 5.91 -11.88
CA GLU A 50 3.25 6.85 -12.83
C GLU A 50 1.82 6.41 -13.12
N VAL A 51 0.98 7.37 -13.51
CA VAL A 51 -0.40 7.10 -13.88
C VAL A 51 -0.49 7.22 -15.40
N ILE A 52 -0.92 6.13 -16.04
CA ILE A 52 -1.08 6.07 -17.49
C ILE A 52 -2.56 6.22 -17.81
N ASP A 53 -2.90 7.28 -18.53
CA ASP A 53 -4.27 7.54 -18.93
C ASP A 53 -4.60 6.70 -20.17
N ASP A 54 -5.62 5.86 -20.07
CA ASP A 54 -6.07 5.02 -21.16
C ASP A 54 -7.46 5.46 -21.69
N GLY A 55 -7.90 6.67 -21.30
CA GLY A 55 -9.22 7.17 -21.67
C GLY A 55 -10.35 6.60 -20.84
N LYS A 56 -10.04 5.75 -19.87
CA LYS A 56 -11.00 5.11 -18.95
C LYS A 56 -10.56 5.32 -17.50
N GLN A 57 -10.45 4.22 -16.77
CA GLN A 57 -10.02 4.23 -15.38
C GLN A 57 -8.55 4.65 -15.22
N GLY A 58 -7.71 4.27 -16.17
CA GLY A 58 -6.26 4.48 -16.08
C GLY A 58 -5.54 3.32 -15.42
N THR A 59 -4.24 3.36 -15.51
CA THR A 59 -3.35 2.34 -14.95
C THR A 59 -2.28 3.01 -14.13
N ILE A 60 -2.01 2.46 -12.94
CA ILE A 60 -0.84 2.87 -12.14
C ILE A 60 0.28 1.88 -12.48
N ARG A 61 1.39 2.40 -13.00
CA ARG A 61 2.59 1.59 -13.23
C ARG A 61 3.58 1.87 -12.10
N VAL A 62 3.80 0.88 -11.27
CA VAL A 62 4.72 0.98 -10.14
C VAL A 62 6.06 0.39 -10.55
N THR A 63 7.14 1.16 -10.37
CA THR A 63 8.50 0.67 -10.58
C THR A 63 9.00 0.12 -9.25
N LEU A 64 9.29 -1.17 -9.21
CA LEU A 64 9.71 -1.85 -8.01
C LEU A 64 11.17 -1.54 -7.68
N LYS A 65 11.53 -1.71 -6.42
CA LYS A 65 12.86 -1.41 -5.92
C LYS A 65 13.52 -2.69 -5.41
N TYR A 66 14.77 -2.87 -5.77
CA TYR A 66 15.57 -4.01 -5.34
C TYR A 66 16.92 -3.54 -4.83
N GLN A 67 17.52 -4.33 -3.94
CA GLN A 67 18.86 -4.07 -3.42
C GLN A 67 19.84 -5.06 -4.03
N GLY A 68 21.05 -4.60 -4.38
CA GLY A 68 22.14 -5.46 -4.83
C GLY A 68 21.69 -6.51 -5.85
N ASN A 69 21.87 -7.79 -5.57
CA ASN A 69 21.55 -8.90 -6.45
C ASN A 69 20.03 -9.17 -6.55
N LYS A 70 19.22 -8.13 -6.77
CA LYS A 70 17.77 -8.17 -6.87
C LYS A 70 17.10 -8.71 -5.62
N GLN A 71 17.65 -8.37 -4.45
CA GLN A 71 17.00 -8.69 -3.19
C GLN A 71 15.80 -7.77 -2.99
N LYS A 72 14.71 -8.36 -2.52
CA LYS A 72 13.46 -7.63 -2.31
C LYS A 72 13.62 -6.56 -1.24
N VAL A 73 13.13 -5.35 -1.51
CA VAL A 73 12.97 -4.30 -0.50
C VAL A 73 11.69 -4.56 0.28
N ILE A 74 10.59 -4.90 -0.40
CA ILE A 74 9.35 -5.29 0.27
C ILE A 74 9.48 -6.75 0.67
N ARG A 75 9.42 -7.00 1.98
CA ARG A 75 9.52 -8.36 2.52
C ARG A 75 8.16 -8.98 2.76
N GLY A 76 7.15 -8.16 3.06
CA GLY A 76 5.80 -8.66 3.26
C GLY A 76 4.75 -7.59 3.02
N LEU A 77 3.58 -8.05 2.63
CA LEU A 77 2.38 -7.24 2.39
C LEU A 77 1.20 -8.03 2.98
N LYS A 78 0.43 -7.39 3.85
CA LYS A 78 -0.71 -8.04 4.48
C LYS A 78 -1.93 -7.16 4.44
N ARG A 79 -3.03 -7.65 3.84
CA ARG A 79 -4.33 -7.00 3.91
C ARG A 79 -4.90 -7.18 5.30
N VAL A 80 -5.30 -6.09 5.94
CA VAL A 80 -5.85 -6.13 7.31
C VAL A 80 -7.36 -5.95 7.27
N SER A 81 -7.85 -4.75 6.92
CA SER A 81 -9.29 -4.51 6.78
C SER A 81 -9.79 -5.08 5.46
N LYS A 82 -10.89 -5.79 5.49
CA LYS A 82 -11.47 -6.45 4.30
C LYS A 82 -12.94 -6.06 4.17
N PRO A 83 -13.52 -6.14 2.96
CA PRO A 83 -14.94 -5.81 2.79
C PRO A 83 -15.87 -6.55 3.75
N GLY A 84 -15.57 -7.82 4.04
CA GLY A 84 -16.39 -8.62 4.96
C GLY A 84 -16.05 -8.43 6.44
N LEU A 85 -14.93 -7.79 6.76
CA LEU A 85 -14.50 -7.57 8.13
C LEU A 85 -13.61 -6.33 8.19
N ARG A 86 -14.23 -5.18 8.45
CA ARG A 86 -13.51 -3.89 8.55
C ARG A 86 -12.80 -3.79 9.90
N ILE A 87 -11.57 -3.32 9.88
CA ILE A 87 -10.71 -3.16 11.06
C ILE A 87 -10.37 -1.68 11.24
N TYR A 88 -10.70 -1.14 12.40
CA TYR A 88 -10.45 0.26 12.74
C TYR A 88 -9.56 0.34 13.97
N ALA A 89 -8.80 1.42 14.09
CA ALA A 89 -8.00 1.69 15.28
C ALA A 89 -8.02 3.19 15.59
N GLY A 90 -8.12 3.52 16.87
CA GLY A 90 -7.89 4.89 17.34
C GLY A 90 -6.41 5.22 17.33
N CYS A 91 -6.07 6.51 17.46
CA CYS A 91 -4.67 6.93 17.39
C CYS A 91 -3.79 6.29 18.48
N GLU A 92 -4.37 6.01 19.65
CA GLU A 92 -3.65 5.38 20.76
C GLU A 92 -3.42 3.89 20.53
N ASP A 93 -4.30 3.24 19.78
CA ASP A 93 -4.25 1.81 19.49
C ASP A 93 -3.69 1.51 18.10
N MET A 94 -3.13 2.51 17.45
CA MET A 94 -2.60 2.36 16.08
C MET A 94 -1.48 1.31 16.07
N PRO A 95 -1.60 0.25 15.24
CA PRO A 95 -0.60 -0.82 15.26
C PRO A 95 0.77 -0.36 14.78
N LYS A 96 1.79 -0.96 15.36
CA LYS A 96 3.17 -0.81 14.92
C LYS A 96 3.59 -2.10 14.23
N VAL A 97 4.04 -2.00 13.01
CA VAL A 97 4.44 -3.16 12.20
C VAL A 97 5.93 -3.41 12.41
N MET A 98 6.30 -4.63 12.82
CA MET A 98 7.70 -5.01 13.07
C MET A 98 8.42 -4.01 13.98
N ASN A 99 7.76 -3.64 15.09
CA ASN A 99 8.28 -2.66 16.08
C ASN A 99 8.65 -1.31 15.45
N GLY A 100 7.92 -0.90 14.42
CA GLY A 100 8.14 0.38 13.74
C GLY A 100 9.08 0.32 12.54
N LEU A 101 9.63 -0.85 12.22
CA LEU A 101 10.44 -1.03 11.02
C LEU A 101 9.59 -1.07 9.75
N GLY A 102 8.34 -1.56 9.85
CA GLY A 102 7.38 -1.52 8.78
C GLY A 102 6.37 -0.40 8.96
N ILE A 103 5.36 -0.38 8.11
CA ILE A 103 4.28 0.61 8.18
C ILE A 103 2.91 -0.06 8.13
N ALA A 104 1.93 0.59 8.75
CA ALA A 104 0.52 0.35 8.47
C ALA A 104 0.02 1.50 7.61
N ILE A 105 -0.78 1.20 6.59
CA ILE A 105 -1.44 2.23 5.77
C ILE A 105 -2.87 2.34 6.27
N VAL A 106 -3.27 3.55 6.63
CA VAL A 106 -4.52 3.81 7.34
C VAL A 106 -5.34 4.84 6.56
N SER A 107 -6.64 4.59 6.43
CA SER A 107 -7.58 5.54 5.85
C SER A 107 -8.23 6.34 6.97
N THR A 108 -7.96 7.65 7.02
CA THR A 108 -8.44 8.54 8.07
C THR A 108 -9.33 9.64 7.48
N SER A 109 -9.96 10.40 8.34
CA SER A 109 -10.73 11.59 7.92
C SER A 109 -9.86 12.65 7.24
N LYS A 110 -8.55 12.60 7.44
CA LYS A 110 -7.59 13.52 6.83
C LYS A 110 -6.83 12.91 5.65
N GLY A 111 -7.31 11.77 5.16
CA GLY A 111 -6.71 11.10 4.01
C GLY A 111 -6.05 9.78 4.38
N ILE A 112 -5.43 9.18 3.38
CA ILE A 112 -4.70 7.93 3.54
C ILE A 112 -3.28 8.25 3.94
N MET A 113 -2.79 7.62 5.01
CA MET A 113 -1.49 7.93 5.58
C MET A 113 -0.90 6.71 6.30
N THR A 114 0.34 6.84 6.76
CA THR A 114 0.97 5.81 7.58
C THR A 114 0.48 5.89 9.01
N ASP A 115 0.68 4.80 9.75
CA ASP A 115 0.40 4.76 11.19
C ASP A 115 1.17 5.85 11.96
N LYS A 116 2.42 6.10 11.57
CA LYS A 116 3.24 7.14 12.22
C LYS A 116 2.61 8.53 12.06
N LYS A 117 2.17 8.84 10.85
CA LYS A 117 1.54 10.14 10.58
C LYS A 117 0.20 10.25 11.29
N ALA A 118 -0.59 9.18 11.31
CA ALA A 118 -1.87 9.15 12.00
C ALA A 118 -1.68 9.42 13.51
N ARG A 119 -0.68 8.79 14.13
CA ARG A 119 -0.36 9.05 15.54
C ARG A 119 0.08 10.49 15.77
N ALA A 120 0.91 11.02 14.89
CA ALA A 120 1.38 12.42 14.99
C ALA A 120 0.23 13.41 14.88
N LEU A 121 -0.75 13.15 14.01
CA LEU A 121 -1.92 13.99 13.83
C LEU A 121 -3.04 13.69 14.83
N LYS A 122 -2.87 12.66 15.66
CA LYS A 122 -3.84 12.20 16.67
C LYS A 122 -5.19 11.84 16.04
N VAL A 123 -5.14 11.12 14.90
CA VAL A 123 -6.34 10.64 14.22
C VAL A 123 -6.31 9.12 14.15
N GLY A 124 -7.48 8.51 14.22
CA GLY A 124 -7.66 7.11 13.97
C GLY A 124 -8.27 6.85 12.61
N GLY A 125 -8.45 5.61 12.25
CA GLY A 125 -9.07 5.26 10.98
C GLY A 125 -9.09 3.77 10.71
N GLU A 126 -9.40 3.44 9.47
CA GLU A 126 -9.44 2.06 8.98
C GLU A 126 -8.02 1.61 8.64
N VAL A 127 -7.59 0.51 9.26
CA VAL A 127 -6.25 -0.05 8.99
C VAL A 127 -6.34 -0.91 7.73
N LEU A 128 -5.83 -0.39 6.63
CA LEU A 128 -5.98 -1.03 5.32
C LEU A 128 -5.05 -2.22 5.16
N CYS A 129 -3.76 -2.04 5.43
CA CYS A 129 -2.76 -3.08 5.21
C CYS A 129 -1.48 -2.78 6.00
N PHE A 130 -0.64 -3.82 6.10
CA PHE A 130 0.71 -3.71 6.63
C PHE A 130 1.72 -3.93 5.50
N VAL A 131 2.83 -3.21 5.54
CA VAL A 131 3.96 -3.36 4.62
C VAL A 131 5.25 -3.36 5.43
N TRP A 132 6.14 -4.30 5.12
CA TRP A 132 7.44 -4.35 5.77
C TRP A 132 8.52 -4.95 4.87
#